data_a0ad7c3e2e98c4bb31c86aa4581f53cd
#
_entry.id   a0ad7c3e2e98c4bb31c86aa4581f53cd
#
_cell.length_a   1.000
_cell.length_b   1.000
_cell.length_c   1.000
_cell.angle_alpha   90.00
_cell.angle_beta   90.00
_cell.angle_gamma   90.00
#
_symmetry.space_group_name_H-M   'P 1'
#
loop_
_entity.id
_entity.type
_entity.pdbx_description
1 polymer ?
#
loop_
_entity_poly.entity_id
_entity_poly.type
_entity_poly.pdbx_seq_one_letter_code
_entity_poly.pdbx_strand_id
1 'polypeptide(L)'
;MDGKTGKILTEAEKLAKKAGDTFVPAERILTAMAVVKSDANNVLKDAGVTAQSLNAAINDIRKGRTANSANAEDGYDALKKYAQDLTKRARDGKIDPIIGSDEEIRRTMQVLSRRTKNNPVLIGEPGVGKTAIAEGLALRIVNGDVPESIYNKTLMALDMGALIAGAKYRGEFEERLKSILTEVTEAAGEIIIFIDEMHTLVGAGASEGAMDASNLLKPALARGELHAVGATTLGEYRKHVEKDAALARRFQPVMIEEPTVEDTISILRGIKEKYELHHGIRISDSELVQAAILSDRYISERFLPDKAIDLMDEAA
;
A
#
# COMPACT_ATOMS: atom_id res chain seq x y z
N MET A 1 -24.52 11.04 -34.40
CA MET A 1 -24.27 11.75 -33.12
C MET A 1 -25.21 12.92 -33.02
N ASP A 2 -25.90 13.09 -31.91
CA ASP A 2 -26.72 14.26 -31.65
C ASP A 2 -25.82 15.53 -31.68
N GLY A 3 -26.33 16.63 -32.29
CA GLY A 3 -25.55 17.87 -32.44
C GLY A 3 -25.07 18.50 -31.11
N LYS A 4 -25.74 18.19 -29.98
CA LYS A 4 -25.33 18.63 -28.63
C LYS A 4 -24.09 17.85 -28.16
N THR A 5 -24.05 16.53 -28.37
CA THR A 5 -22.90 15.67 -28.02
C THR A 5 -21.64 16.07 -28.79
N GLY A 6 -21.78 16.37 -30.10
CA GLY A 6 -20.65 16.87 -30.88
C GLY A 6 -20.04 18.17 -30.35
N LYS A 7 -20.89 19.12 -29.90
CA LYS A 7 -20.42 20.38 -29.28
C LYS A 7 -19.69 20.13 -27.95
N ILE A 8 -20.14 19.19 -27.13
CA ILE A 8 -19.48 18.83 -25.88
C ILE A 8 -18.08 18.27 -26.16
N LEU A 9 -17.95 17.33 -27.12
CA LEU A 9 -16.65 16.76 -27.45
C LEU A 9 -15.69 17.79 -28.04
N THR A 10 -16.16 18.68 -28.92
CA THR A 10 -15.34 19.78 -29.46
C THR A 10 -14.87 20.75 -28.34
N GLU A 11 -15.72 21.03 -27.36
CA GLU A 11 -15.35 21.89 -26.25
C GLU A 11 -14.36 21.16 -25.29
N ALA A 12 -14.55 19.86 -25.06
CA ALA A 12 -13.61 19.04 -24.28
C ALA A 12 -12.20 19.03 -24.92
N GLU A 13 -12.10 18.92 -26.26
CA GLU A 13 -10.82 19.02 -26.97
C GLU A 13 -10.15 20.37 -26.79
N LYS A 14 -10.92 21.48 -26.83
CA LYS A 14 -10.37 22.82 -26.58
C LYS A 14 -9.87 22.97 -25.14
N LEU A 15 -10.61 22.46 -24.15
CA LEU A 15 -10.23 22.49 -22.76
C LEU A 15 -8.97 21.66 -22.52
N ALA A 16 -8.86 20.48 -23.11
CA ALA A 16 -7.69 19.61 -23.06
C ALA A 16 -6.45 20.34 -23.64
N LYS A 17 -6.54 20.87 -24.86
CA LYS A 17 -5.44 21.63 -25.49
C LYS A 17 -5.00 22.83 -24.65
N LYS A 18 -5.96 23.58 -24.07
CA LYS A 18 -5.65 24.72 -23.19
C LYS A 18 -4.91 24.30 -21.92
N ALA A 19 -5.17 23.11 -21.42
CA ALA A 19 -4.50 22.53 -20.24
C ALA A 19 -3.16 21.85 -20.57
N GLY A 20 -2.75 21.77 -21.85
CA GLY A 20 -1.54 21.08 -22.29
C GLY A 20 -1.69 19.56 -22.40
N ASP A 21 -2.92 19.06 -22.37
CA ASP A 21 -3.22 17.63 -22.51
C ASP A 21 -3.10 17.20 -23.98
N THR A 22 -2.46 16.05 -24.24
CA THR A 22 -2.37 15.44 -25.57
C THR A 22 -3.59 14.57 -25.86
N PHE A 23 -4.21 14.01 -24.82
CA PHE A 23 -5.43 13.25 -24.87
C PHE A 23 -6.57 14.03 -24.21
N VAL A 24 -7.82 13.69 -24.55
CA VAL A 24 -9.02 14.27 -23.93
C VAL A 24 -9.48 13.34 -22.80
N PRO A 25 -9.15 13.64 -21.55
CA PRO A 25 -9.56 12.81 -20.43
C PRO A 25 -11.02 13.06 -20.04
N ALA A 26 -11.62 12.10 -19.29
CA ALA A 26 -13.04 12.13 -18.94
C ALA A 26 -13.45 13.37 -18.14
N GLU A 27 -12.56 13.88 -17.28
CA GLU A 27 -12.82 15.10 -16.52
C GLU A 27 -12.92 16.37 -17.41
N ARG A 28 -12.26 16.40 -18.58
CA ARG A 28 -12.45 17.50 -19.54
C ARG A 28 -13.79 17.40 -20.26
N ILE A 29 -14.27 16.17 -20.50
CA ILE A 29 -15.61 15.93 -21.02
C ILE A 29 -16.65 16.40 -20.01
N LEU A 30 -16.48 16.05 -18.73
CA LEU A 30 -17.35 16.49 -17.64
C LEU A 30 -17.37 18.02 -17.51
N THR A 31 -16.21 18.67 -17.58
CA THR A 31 -16.10 20.14 -17.58
C THR A 31 -16.82 20.76 -18.79
N ALA A 32 -16.67 20.17 -19.99
CA ALA A 32 -17.37 20.62 -21.18
C ALA A 32 -18.89 20.47 -21.07
N MET A 33 -19.39 19.42 -20.42
CA MET A 33 -20.82 19.26 -20.09
C MET A 33 -21.34 20.38 -19.18
N ALA A 34 -20.51 20.87 -18.24
CA ALA A 34 -20.88 22.00 -17.39
C ALA A 34 -20.85 23.37 -18.10
N VAL A 35 -20.18 23.48 -19.26
CA VAL A 35 -20.08 24.73 -20.07
C VAL A 35 -21.12 24.75 -21.19
N VAL A 36 -21.27 23.66 -21.92
CA VAL A 36 -22.13 23.58 -23.12
C VAL A 36 -23.59 23.45 -22.71
N LYS A 37 -24.47 24.34 -23.19
CA LYS A 37 -25.91 24.24 -22.94
C LYS A 37 -26.49 22.94 -23.49
N SER A 38 -26.86 22.05 -22.59
CA SER A 38 -27.39 20.70 -22.85
C SER A 38 -28.19 20.20 -21.67
N ASP A 39 -28.85 19.08 -21.81
CA ASP A 39 -29.58 18.45 -20.71
C ASP A 39 -28.64 18.03 -19.57
N ALA A 40 -27.44 17.57 -19.90
CA ALA A 40 -26.37 17.32 -18.93
C ALA A 40 -25.96 18.58 -18.16
N ASN A 41 -25.89 19.74 -18.83
CA ASN A 41 -25.59 21.01 -18.16
C ASN A 41 -26.68 21.40 -17.14
N ASN A 42 -27.96 21.15 -17.48
CA ASN A 42 -29.07 21.43 -16.56
C ASN A 42 -28.97 20.55 -15.32
N VAL A 43 -28.73 19.24 -15.47
CA VAL A 43 -28.56 18.32 -14.35
C VAL A 43 -27.40 18.73 -13.45
N LEU A 44 -26.25 19.11 -14.03
CA LEU A 44 -25.11 19.57 -13.26
C LEU A 44 -25.39 20.87 -12.49
N LYS A 45 -26.11 21.80 -13.11
CA LYS A 45 -26.52 23.05 -12.45
C LYS A 45 -27.51 22.81 -11.30
N ASP A 46 -28.49 21.93 -11.52
CA ASP A 46 -29.46 21.56 -10.47
C ASP A 46 -28.78 20.88 -9.28
N ALA A 47 -27.68 20.18 -9.52
CA ALA A 47 -26.80 19.62 -8.51
C ALA A 47 -25.80 20.61 -7.91
N GLY A 48 -25.84 21.91 -8.29
CA GLY A 48 -24.92 22.94 -7.80
C GLY A 48 -23.49 22.84 -8.35
N VAL A 49 -23.26 22.02 -9.40
CA VAL A 49 -21.93 21.80 -9.98
C VAL A 49 -21.68 22.85 -11.07
N THR A 50 -20.56 23.58 -10.95
CA THR A 50 -20.13 24.60 -11.91
C THR A 50 -18.82 24.19 -12.59
N ALA A 51 -18.54 24.76 -13.79
CA ALA A 51 -17.27 24.55 -14.45
C ALA A 51 -16.07 25.04 -13.60
N GLN A 52 -16.28 26.05 -12.77
CA GLN A 52 -15.23 26.57 -11.88
C GLN A 52 -14.94 25.59 -10.74
N SER A 53 -15.97 25.03 -10.08
CA SER A 53 -15.80 24.04 -9.01
C SER A 53 -15.19 22.76 -9.55
N LEU A 54 -15.57 22.31 -10.76
CA LEU A 54 -14.96 21.17 -11.43
C LEU A 54 -13.48 21.42 -11.75
N ASN A 55 -13.12 22.57 -12.32
CA ASN A 55 -11.72 22.87 -12.61
C ASN A 55 -10.87 22.95 -11.33
N ALA A 56 -11.40 23.49 -10.23
CA ALA A 56 -10.71 23.49 -8.94
C ALA A 56 -10.43 22.07 -8.44
N ALA A 57 -11.46 21.21 -8.44
CA ALA A 57 -11.32 19.80 -8.04
C ALA A 57 -10.36 19.02 -8.95
N ILE A 58 -10.45 19.23 -10.28
CA ILE A 58 -9.54 18.61 -11.25
C ILE A 58 -8.09 19.03 -11.02
N ASN A 59 -7.84 20.31 -10.76
CA ASN A 59 -6.49 20.78 -10.49
C ASN A 59 -5.92 20.22 -9.20
N ASP A 60 -6.76 20.06 -8.18
CA ASP A 60 -6.38 19.42 -6.91
C ASP A 60 -6.01 17.94 -7.10
N ILE A 61 -6.82 17.20 -7.86
CA ILE A 61 -6.55 15.78 -8.20
C ILE A 61 -5.30 15.64 -9.07
N ARG A 62 -5.17 16.49 -10.09
CA ARG A 62 -4.06 16.41 -11.06
C ARG A 62 -2.73 16.90 -10.52
N LYS A 63 -2.74 17.80 -9.56
CA LYS A 63 -1.51 18.43 -9.02
C LYS A 63 -0.54 18.90 -10.10
N GLY A 64 -1.07 19.53 -11.16
CA GLY A 64 -0.29 20.04 -12.29
C GLY A 64 0.10 19.01 -13.37
N ARG A 65 -0.34 17.76 -13.27
CA ARG A 65 -0.07 16.73 -14.28
C ARG A 65 -0.94 16.95 -15.55
N THR A 66 -0.38 16.58 -16.70
CA THR A 66 -1.06 16.63 -18.01
C THR A 66 -1.41 15.22 -18.48
N ALA A 67 -2.50 15.09 -19.23
CA ALA A 67 -2.93 13.81 -19.80
C ALA A 67 -2.17 13.54 -21.12
N ASN A 68 -1.01 12.91 -21.03
CA ASN A 68 -0.12 12.62 -22.16
C ASN A 68 -0.15 11.16 -22.62
N SER A 69 -0.95 10.33 -21.97
CA SER A 69 -1.23 8.93 -22.38
C SER A 69 -2.73 8.67 -22.32
N ALA A 70 -3.18 7.61 -23.02
CA ALA A 70 -4.58 7.17 -22.99
C ALA A 70 -5.05 6.76 -21.58
N ASN A 71 -4.11 6.34 -20.72
CA ASN A 71 -4.35 5.88 -19.35
C ASN A 71 -3.88 6.89 -18.29
N ALA A 72 -3.70 8.17 -18.67
CA ALA A 72 -3.21 9.22 -17.77
C ALA A 72 -4.08 9.37 -16.50
N GLU A 73 -5.38 9.08 -16.60
CA GLU A 73 -6.31 9.14 -15.48
C GLU A 73 -6.03 8.07 -14.40
N ASP A 74 -5.43 6.94 -14.79
CA ASP A 74 -5.03 5.89 -13.84
C ASP A 74 -3.90 6.35 -12.91
N GLY A 75 -3.12 7.34 -13.35
CA GLY A 75 -2.04 7.96 -12.58
C GLY A 75 -2.50 9.01 -11.57
N TYR A 76 -3.78 9.41 -11.57
CA TYR A 76 -4.29 10.38 -10.60
C TYR A 76 -4.75 9.68 -9.33
N ASP A 77 -4.37 10.22 -8.16
CA ASP A 77 -4.65 9.61 -6.86
C ASP A 77 -4.16 8.14 -6.78
N ALA A 78 -2.98 7.86 -7.34
CA ALA A 78 -2.45 6.50 -7.45
C ALA A 78 -2.28 5.84 -6.07
N LEU A 79 -1.82 6.58 -5.06
CA LEU A 79 -1.73 6.08 -3.68
C LEU A 79 -3.10 5.66 -3.13
N LYS A 80 -4.15 6.42 -3.40
CA LYS A 80 -5.50 6.09 -2.94
C LYS A 80 -6.09 4.87 -3.64
N LYS A 81 -5.70 4.63 -4.90
CA LYS A 81 -6.18 3.48 -5.69
C LYS A 81 -5.42 2.19 -5.39
N TYR A 82 -4.11 2.29 -5.16
CA TYR A 82 -3.20 1.16 -5.13
C TYR A 82 -2.45 0.99 -3.81
N ALA A 83 -2.82 1.76 -2.79
CA ALA A 83 -2.24 1.62 -1.47
C ALA A 83 -3.31 1.82 -0.38
N GLN A 84 -3.11 1.15 0.74
CA GLN A 84 -3.95 1.25 1.92
C GLN A 84 -3.23 2.07 2.99
N ASP A 85 -3.87 3.12 3.51
CA ASP A 85 -3.34 3.93 4.60
C ASP A 85 -3.50 3.18 5.94
N LEU A 86 -2.40 2.57 6.42
CA LEU A 86 -2.36 1.86 7.69
C LEU A 86 -2.46 2.82 8.88
N THR A 87 -1.92 4.04 8.78
CA THR A 87 -2.03 5.05 9.84
C THR A 87 -3.46 5.55 10.00
N LYS A 88 -4.20 5.69 8.91
CA LYS A 88 -5.63 5.97 8.96
C LYS A 88 -6.41 4.81 9.58
N ARG A 89 -6.13 3.57 9.19
CA ARG A 89 -6.76 2.38 9.80
C ARG A 89 -6.50 2.32 11.30
N ALA A 90 -5.27 2.67 11.73
CA ALA A 90 -4.92 2.74 13.14
C ALA A 90 -5.75 3.80 13.89
N ARG A 91 -5.88 5.02 13.33
CA ARG A 91 -6.73 6.07 13.90
C ARG A 91 -8.20 5.68 13.99
N ASP A 92 -8.68 4.95 12.99
CA ASP A 92 -10.06 4.47 12.91
C ASP A 92 -10.32 3.24 13.81
N GLY A 93 -9.33 2.73 14.54
CA GLY A 93 -9.42 1.54 15.40
C GLY A 93 -9.64 0.23 14.63
N LYS A 94 -9.21 0.18 13.36
CA LYS A 94 -9.42 -0.98 12.47
C LYS A 94 -8.20 -1.90 12.38
N ILE A 95 -7.20 -1.68 13.21
CA ILE A 95 -6.02 -2.57 13.34
C ILE A 95 -6.18 -3.39 14.62
N ASP A 96 -5.81 -4.65 14.52
CA ASP A 96 -5.81 -5.57 15.64
C ASP A 96 -4.70 -5.21 16.65
N PRO A 97 -4.87 -5.53 17.94
CA PRO A 97 -3.80 -5.38 18.90
C PRO A 97 -2.59 -6.23 18.48
N ILE A 98 -1.42 -5.58 18.41
CA ILE A 98 -0.17 -6.28 18.10
C ILE A 98 0.49 -6.67 19.42
N ILE A 99 0.73 -7.95 19.60
CA ILE A 99 1.23 -8.54 20.84
C ILE A 99 2.53 -9.28 20.54
N GLY A 100 3.55 -9.06 21.36
CA GLY A 100 4.80 -9.83 21.35
C GLY A 100 5.84 -9.40 20.31
N SER A 101 5.61 -8.33 19.52
CA SER A 101 6.55 -7.88 18.48
C SER A 101 7.20 -6.51 18.77
N ASP A 102 7.31 -6.14 20.04
CA ASP A 102 7.82 -4.82 20.44
C ASP A 102 9.28 -4.59 20.04
N GLU A 103 10.12 -5.60 20.10
CA GLU A 103 11.55 -5.51 19.75
C GLU A 103 11.72 -5.31 18.23
N GLU A 104 10.98 -6.05 17.43
CA GLU A 104 11.00 -5.96 15.96
C GLU A 104 10.46 -4.62 15.47
N ILE A 105 9.37 -4.13 16.07
CA ILE A 105 8.82 -2.80 15.77
C ILE A 105 9.84 -1.72 16.16
N ARG A 106 10.43 -1.81 17.35
CA ARG A 106 11.48 -0.88 17.81
C ARG A 106 12.68 -0.91 16.89
N ARG A 107 13.13 -2.10 16.47
CA ARG A 107 14.24 -2.24 15.54
C ARG A 107 13.92 -1.62 14.18
N THR A 108 12.71 -1.82 13.70
CA THR A 108 12.21 -1.21 12.44
C THR A 108 12.23 0.32 12.53
N MET A 109 11.75 0.91 13.62
CA MET A 109 11.82 2.36 13.88
C MET A 109 13.25 2.88 13.95
N GLN A 110 14.15 2.16 14.63
CA GLN A 110 15.57 2.51 14.67
C GLN A 110 16.20 2.55 13.29
N VAL A 111 15.89 1.56 12.42
CA VAL A 111 16.38 1.52 11.04
C VAL A 111 15.83 2.70 10.24
N LEU A 112 14.53 2.97 10.30
CA LEU A 112 13.89 4.10 9.60
C LEU A 112 14.50 5.47 10.01
N SER A 113 14.99 5.59 11.25
CA SER A 113 15.59 6.81 11.76
C SER A 113 17.08 6.98 11.39
N ARG A 114 17.70 6.05 10.70
CA ARG A 114 19.11 6.11 10.31
C ARG A 114 19.32 7.10 9.16
N ARG A 115 20.52 7.64 9.08
CA ARG A 115 20.93 8.49 7.95
C ARG A 115 21.14 7.72 6.64
N THR A 116 21.58 6.49 6.74
CA THR A 116 21.86 5.59 5.60
C THR A 116 21.34 4.21 5.93
N LYS A 117 21.03 3.39 4.90
CA LYS A 117 20.38 2.09 5.05
C LYS A 117 19.14 2.19 5.95
N ASN A 118 18.35 3.20 5.68
CA ASN A 118 17.18 3.58 6.48
C ASN A 118 15.87 2.92 6.02
N ASN A 119 15.96 1.93 5.13
CA ASN A 119 14.81 1.14 4.69
C ASN A 119 14.91 -0.26 5.30
N PRO A 120 14.11 -0.61 6.31
CA PRO A 120 14.10 -1.96 6.89
C PRO A 120 13.49 -2.96 5.91
N VAL A 121 14.02 -4.18 5.91
CA VAL A 121 13.37 -5.35 5.30
C VAL A 121 13.09 -6.36 6.40
N LEU A 122 11.82 -6.62 6.64
CA LEU A 122 11.34 -7.65 7.55
C LEU A 122 11.53 -9.00 6.90
N ILE A 123 12.41 -9.82 7.46
CA ILE A 123 12.78 -11.12 6.91
C ILE A 123 12.30 -12.21 7.85
N GLY A 124 11.42 -13.08 7.38
CA GLY A 124 10.91 -14.20 8.16
C GLY A 124 10.06 -15.12 7.29
N GLU A 125 9.76 -16.29 7.81
CA GLU A 125 8.93 -17.26 7.12
C GLU A 125 7.49 -16.75 6.92
N PRO A 126 6.72 -17.32 5.99
CA PRO A 126 5.31 -16.96 5.82
C PRO A 126 4.52 -17.20 7.12
N GLY A 127 3.65 -16.27 7.49
CA GLY A 127 2.79 -16.43 8.66
C GLY A 127 3.39 -16.06 10.03
N VAL A 128 4.67 -15.64 10.11
CA VAL A 128 5.29 -15.24 11.39
C VAL A 128 4.90 -13.82 11.86
N GLY A 129 4.07 -13.09 11.12
CA GLY A 129 3.56 -11.80 11.54
C GLY A 129 4.27 -10.58 10.97
N LYS A 130 4.97 -10.67 9.82
CA LYS A 130 5.65 -9.53 9.18
C LYS A 130 4.72 -8.33 8.92
N THR A 131 3.50 -8.59 8.44
CA THR A 131 2.48 -7.56 8.18
C THR A 131 2.00 -6.93 9.49
N ALA A 132 1.87 -7.71 10.56
CA ALA A 132 1.51 -7.22 11.90
C ALA A 132 2.54 -6.21 12.43
N ILE A 133 3.84 -6.36 12.12
CA ILE A 133 4.87 -5.39 12.49
C ILE A 133 4.64 -4.04 11.79
N ALA A 134 4.24 -4.04 10.51
CA ALA A 134 3.90 -2.81 9.82
C ALA A 134 2.63 -2.15 10.42
N GLU A 135 1.64 -2.94 10.78
CA GLU A 135 0.44 -2.45 11.47
C GLU A 135 0.79 -1.90 12.87
N GLY A 136 1.67 -2.58 13.62
CA GLY A 136 2.20 -2.11 14.89
C GLY A 136 2.97 -0.80 14.77
N LEU A 137 3.77 -0.66 13.72
CA LEU A 137 4.44 0.61 13.41
C LEU A 137 3.42 1.73 13.17
N ALA A 138 2.34 1.47 12.42
CA ALA A 138 1.27 2.44 12.20
C ALA A 138 0.60 2.87 13.51
N LEU A 139 0.32 1.93 14.42
CA LEU A 139 -0.21 2.22 15.77
C LEU A 139 0.74 3.12 16.57
N ARG A 140 2.06 2.83 16.56
CA ARG A 140 3.07 3.64 17.25
C ARG A 140 3.16 5.05 16.68
N ILE A 141 3.10 5.21 15.35
CA ILE A 141 3.09 6.53 14.69
C ILE A 141 1.88 7.34 15.15
N VAL A 142 0.69 6.74 15.15
CA VAL A 142 -0.57 7.42 15.53
C VAL A 142 -0.56 7.81 17.01
N ASN A 143 -0.03 6.96 17.88
CA ASN A 143 0.08 7.22 19.31
C ASN A 143 1.22 8.18 19.68
N GLY A 144 2.08 8.57 18.70
CA GLY A 144 3.23 9.42 18.94
C GLY A 144 4.40 8.73 19.66
N ASP A 145 4.36 7.40 19.79
CA ASP A 145 5.41 6.58 20.42
C ASP A 145 6.48 6.17 19.40
N VAL A 146 7.06 7.18 18.76
CA VAL A 146 8.06 7.04 17.70
C VAL A 146 9.11 8.15 17.79
N PRO A 147 10.32 7.93 17.23
CA PRO A 147 11.32 8.99 17.08
C PRO A 147 10.79 10.16 16.23
N GLU A 148 11.33 11.37 16.50
CA GLU A 148 10.93 12.61 15.79
C GLU A 148 11.01 12.48 14.26
N SER A 149 12.01 11.73 13.76
CA SER A 149 12.23 11.53 12.31
C SER A 149 11.10 10.82 11.59
N ILE A 150 10.26 10.06 12.32
CA ILE A 150 9.10 9.34 11.75
C ILE A 150 7.77 9.78 12.39
N TYR A 151 7.81 10.80 13.24
CA TYR A 151 6.63 11.40 13.84
C TYR A 151 5.75 12.05 12.75
N ASN A 152 4.45 11.91 12.84
CA ASN A 152 3.45 12.40 11.88
C ASN A 152 3.57 11.86 10.45
N LYS A 153 4.41 10.85 10.19
CA LYS A 153 4.45 10.23 8.87
C LYS A 153 3.23 9.35 8.64
N THR A 154 2.89 9.17 7.36
CA THR A 154 1.83 8.26 6.92
C THR A 154 2.46 6.96 6.43
N LEU A 155 1.99 5.82 6.94
CA LEU A 155 2.41 4.51 6.48
C LEU A 155 1.36 3.96 5.50
N MET A 156 1.77 3.77 4.24
CA MET A 156 0.93 3.30 3.15
C MET A 156 1.37 1.89 2.72
N ALA A 157 0.49 0.90 2.84
CA ALA A 157 0.76 -0.45 2.34
C ALA A 157 0.38 -0.56 0.86
N LEU A 158 1.31 -0.95 0.00
CA LEU A 158 1.03 -1.19 -1.41
C LEU A 158 0.16 -2.44 -1.58
N ASP A 159 -0.90 -2.29 -2.35
CA ASP A 159 -1.74 -3.40 -2.80
C ASP A 159 -1.22 -3.93 -4.14
N MET A 160 -0.40 -4.98 -4.06
CA MET A 160 0.17 -5.63 -5.25
C MET A 160 -0.92 -6.24 -6.15
N GLY A 161 -2.00 -6.75 -5.55
CA GLY A 161 -3.14 -7.28 -6.29
C GLY A 161 -3.81 -6.21 -7.13
N ALA A 162 -4.10 -5.04 -6.54
CA ALA A 162 -4.69 -3.90 -7.25
C ALA A 162 -3.77 -3.33 -8.34
N LEU A 163 -2.45 -3.33 -8.10
CA LEU A 163 -1.46 -2.88 -9.08
C LEU A 163 -1.42 -3.76 -10.33
N ILE A 164 -1.57 -5.06 -10.17
CA ILE A 164 -1.51 -6.06 -11.24
C ILE A 164 -2.88 -6.26 -11.88
N ALA A 165 -3.96 -6.16 -11.12
CA ALA A 165 -5.32 -6.40 -11.60
C ALA A 165 -5.66 -5.50 -12.80
N GLY A 166 -6.09 -6.14 -13.91
CA GLY A 166 -6.46 -5.45 -15.14
C GLY A 166 -5.31 -4.85 -15.96
N ALA A 167 -4.07 -4.96 -15.51
CA ALA A 167 -2.90 -4.60 -16.33
C ALA A 167 -2.68 -5.69 -17.39
N LYS A 168 -3.09 -5.40 -18.63
CA LYS A 168 -2.91 -6.32 -19.76
C LYS A 168 -1.47 -6.41 -20.24
N TYR A 169 -0.70 -5.36 -20.04
CA TYR A 169 0.68 -5.23 -20.47
C TYR A 169 1.57 -4.74 -19.34
N ARG A 170 2.84 -5.14 -19.38
CA ARG A 170 3.88 -4.71 -18.45
C ARG A 170 3.95 -3.18 -18.28
N GLY A 171 3.77 -2.43 -19.36
CA GLY A 171 3.80 -0.96 -19.35
C GLY A 171 2.74 -0.32 -18.45
N GLU A 172 1.55 -0.90 -18.34
CA GLU A 172 0.47 -0.38 -17.49
C GLU A 172 0.81 -0.50 -16.00
N PHE A 173 1.40 -1.62 -15.60
CA PHE A 173 1.91 -1.81 -14.24
C PHE A 173 3.04 -0.80 -13.92
N GLU A 174 4.01 -0.65 -14.83
CA GLU A 174 5.12 0.29 -14.67
C GLU A 174 4.61 1.75 -14.56
N GLU A 175 3.61 2.15 -15.34
CA GLU A 175 2.98 3.47 -15.25
C GLU A 175 2.28 3.69 -13.90
N ARG A 176 1.52 2.70 -13.40
CA ARG A 176 0.86 2.77 -12.08
C ARG A 176 1.89 2.92 -10.97
N LEU A 177 2.92 2.08 -10.95
CA LEU A 177 3.99 2.16 -9.96
C LEU A 177 4.74 3.49 -10.04
N LYS A 178 5.05 3.97 -11.25
CA LYS A 178 5.69 5.27 -11.45
C LYS A 178 4.82 6.41 -10.90
N SER A 179 3.52 6.35 -11.08
CA SER A 179 2.59 7.35 -10.55
C SER A 179 2.59 7.36 -9.01
N ILE A 180 2.59 6.18 -8.38
CA ILE A 180 2.73 6.05 -6.92
C ILE A 180 4.06 6.67 -6.44
N LEU A 181 5.18 6.30 -7.08
CA LEU A 181 6.49 6.80 -6.70
C LEU A 181 6.57 8.34 -6.87
N THR A 182 5.90 8.88 -7.87
CA THR A 182 5.82 10.33 -8.06
C THR A 182 5.07 10.98 -6.90
N GLU A 183 3.90 10.46 -6.50
CA GLU A 183 3.14 10.99 -5.36
C GLU A 183 3.90 10.89 -4.03
N VAL A 184 4.60 9.78 -3.81
CA VAL A 184 5.44 9.60 -2.62
C VAL A 184 6.61 10.60 -2.59
N THR A 185 7.25 10.81 -3.73
CA THR A 185 8.36 11.77 -3.83
C THR A 185 7.89 13.22 -3.64
N GLU A 186 6.74 13.58 -4.21
CA GLU A 186 6.11 14.89 -4.03
C GLU A 186 5.71 15.15 -2.57
N ALA A 187 5.40 14.12 -1.80
CA ALA A 187 5.13 14.22 -0.36
C ALA A 187 6.38 14.48 0.50
N ALA A 188 7.56 14.72 -0.13
CA ALA A 188 8.78 15.17 0.53
C ALA A 188 9.18 14.37 1.79
N GLY A 189 8.99 13.06 1.76
CA GLY A 189 9.36 12.16 2.84
C GLY A 189 8.33 12.02 3.96
N GLU A 190 7.12 12.56 3.81
CA GLU A 190 6.02 12.38 4.77
C GLU A 190 5.37 10.99 4.69
N ILE A 191 5.63 10.25 3.60
CA ILE A 191 5.06 8.93 3.35
C ILE A 191 6.12 7.87 3.47
N ILE A 192 5.81 6.80 4.20
CA ILE A 192 6.57 5.55 4.26
C ILE A 192 5.74 4.50 3.52
N ILE A 193 6.34 3.79 2.57
CA ILE A 193 5.67 2.72 1.83
C ILE A 193 6.00 1.38 2.47
N PHE A 194 4.98 0.61 2.81
CA PHE A 194 5.12 -0.80 3.15
C PHE A 194 4.90 -1.65 1.89
N ILE A 195 5.84 -2.53 1.62
CA ILE A 195 5.83 -3.43 0.45
C ILE A 195 5.89 -4.86 0.98
N ASP A 196 4.72 -5.51 1.05
CA ASP A 196 4.69 -6.93 1.35
C ASP A 196 5.15 -7.74 0.13
N GLU A 197 5.77 -8.89 0.38
CA GLU A 197 6.38 -9.72 -0.65
C GLU A 197 7.24 -8.92 -1.65
N MET A 198 8.10 -8.03 -1.13
CA MET A 198 8.87 -7.09 -1.95
C MET A 198 9.69 -7.75 -3.07
N HIS A 199 9.97 -9.04 -2.94
CA HIS A 199 10.65 -9.83 -3.96
C HIS A 199 9.86 -9.90 -5.27
N THR A 200 8.53 -9.74 -5.24
CA THR A 200 7.67 -9.69 -6.44
C THR A 200 7.95 -8.45 -7.28
N LEU A 201 8.33 -7.33 -6.65
CA LEU A 201 8.72 -6.10 -7.33
C LEU A 201 10.17 -6.09 -7.81
N VAL A 202 11.06 -6.80 -7.08
CA VAL A 202 12.52 -6.68 -7.27
C VAL A 202 13.11 -7.86 -8.03
N GLY A 203 12.44 -9.01 -8.00
CA GLY A 203 12.99 -10.27 -8.48
C GLY A 203 12.50 -10.80 -9.80
N ALA A 204 11.51 -10.16 -10.36
CA ALA A 204 10.78 -10.67 -11.51
C ALA A 204 11.52 -10.55 -12.86
N GLY A 205 12.71 -9.95 -12.92
CA GLY A 205 13.44 -9.68 -14.17
C GLY A 205 14.10 -10.88 -14.85
N ALA A 206 14.08 -12.08 -14.24
CA ALA A 206 14.83 -13.25 -14.74
C ALA A 206 14.00 -14.25 -15.56
N SER A 207 12.68 -14.11 -15.60
CA SER A 207 11.79 -14.94 -16.42
C SER A 207 11.06 -14.09 -17.46
N GLU A 208 10.93 -14.58 -18.69
CA GLU A 208 10.16 -13.93 -19.76
C GLU A 208 8.74 -13.66 -19.27
N GLY A 209 8.38 -12.36 -19.13
CA GLY A 209 7.06 -11.91 -18.70
C GLY A 209 6.96 -11.43 -17.24
N ALA A 210 8.03 -11.54 -16.45
CA ALA A 210 8.01 -11.08 -15.07
C ALA A 210 8.28 -9.56 -14.95
N MET A 211 7.63 -8.92 -13.97
CA MET A 211 7.65 -7.46 -13.77
C MET A 211 8.87 -7.06 -12.94
N ASP A 212 9.88 -6.45 -13.55
CA ASP A 212 11.03 -5.90 -12.82
C ASP A 212 10.84 -4.40 -12.55
N ALA A 213 10.29 -4.10 -11.39
CA ALA A 213 10.11 -2.73 -10.91
C ALA A 213 11.35 -2.16 -10.22
N SER A 214 12.41 -2.95 -10.06
CA SER A 214 13.62 -2.52 -9.37
C SER A 214 14.25 -1.29 -10.00
N ASN A 215 14.18 -1.17 -11.33
CA ASN A 215 14.71 -0.02 -12.06
C ASN A 215 13.94 1.28 -11.80
N LEU A 216 12.68 1.19 -11.38
CA LEU A 216 11.86 2.34 -10.97
C LEU A 216 12.14 2.72 -9.51
N LEU A 217 12.32 1.73 -8.62
CA LEU A 217 12.57 1.95 -7.20
C LEU A 217 13.99 2.45 -6.90
N LYS A 218 15.01 1.89 -7.58
CA LYS A 218 16.42 2.19 -7.33
C LYS A 218 16.77 3.69 -7.37
N PRO A 219 16.33 4.49 -8.35
CA PRO A 219 16.62 5.92 -8.37
C PRO A 219 16.05 6.67 -7.17
N ALA A 220 14.80 6.42 -6.79
CA ALA A 220 14.14 7.09 -5.67
C ALA A 220 14.77 6.70 -4.32
N LEU A 221 15.10 5.41 -4.14
CA LEU A 221 15.87 4.92 -2.99
C LEU A 221 17.28 5.53 -2.94
N ALA A 222 17.94 5.65 -4.10
CA ALA A 222 19.30 6.19 -4.17
C ALA A 222 19.36 7.67 -3.77
N ARG A 223 18.37 8.45 -4.14
CA ARG A 223 18.28 9.88 -3.78
C ARG A 223 17.74 10.10 -2.36
N GLY A 224 17.25 9.03 -1.70
CA GLY A 224 16.62 9.15 -0.38
C GLY A 224 15.23 9.78 -0.40
N GLU A 225 14.60 9.81 -1.56
CA GLU A 225 13.25 10.35 -1.79
C GLU A 225 12.15 9.34 -1.43
N LEU A 226 12.51 8.05 -1.37
CA LEU A 226 11.61 6.96 -0.99
C LEU A 226 12.05 6.36 0.33
N HIS A 227 11.14 6.35 1.31
CA HIS A 227 11.23 5.57 2.54
C HIS A 227 10.33 4.35 2.42
N ALA A 228 10.93 3.17 2.59
CA ALA A 228 10.21 1.92 2.42
C ALA A 228 10.51 0.93 3.56
N VAL A 229 9.48 0.17 3.93
CA VAL A 229 9.57 -1.04 4.76
C VAL A 229 9.22 -2.21 3.86
N GLY A 230 10.16 -3.08 3.57
CA GLY A 230 9.91 -4.30 2.81
C GLY A 230 9.60 -5.48 3.72
N ALA A 231 8.85 -6.46 3.22
CA ALA A 231 8.70 -7.75 3.86
C ALA A 231 8.97 -8.86 2.85
N THR A 232 9.68 -9.92 3.23
CA THR A 232 10.02 -11.05 2.37
C THR A 232 10.50 -12.26 3.19
N THR A 233 10.75 -13.39 2.54
CA THR A 233 11.43 -14.54 3.16
C THR A 233 12.94 -14.43 3.05
N LEU A 234 13.69 -15.19 3.86
CA LEU A 234 15.15 -15.19 3.82
C LEU A 234 15.68 -15.68 2.46
N GLY A 235 15.03 -16.69 1.88
CA GLY A 235 15.39 -17.22 0.57
C GLY A 235 15.29 -16.18 -0.54
N GLU A 236 14.16 -15.48 -0.59
CA GLU A 236 13.89 -14.45 -1.59
C GLU A 236 14.78 -13.19 -1.37
N TYR A 237 15.00 -12.82 -0.10
CA TYR A 237 15.93 -11.74 0.23
C TYR A 237 17.34 -11.99 -0.33
N ARG A 238 17.89 -13.17 -0.08
CA ARG A 238 19.22 -13.56 -0.58
C ARG A 238 19.29 -13.61 -2.10
N LYS A 239 18.22 -14.04 -2.74
CA LYS A 239 18.15 -14.22 -4.18
C LYS A 239 18.03 -12.88 -4.92
N HIS A 240 17.23 -11.93 -4.40
CA HIS A 240 16.79 -10.74 -5.14
C HIS A 240 17.32 -9.42 -4.58
N VAL A 241 17.48 -9.29 -3.26
CA VAL A 241 17.88 -8.03 -2.61
C VAL A 241 19.37 -8.01 -2.30
N GLU A 242 19.89 -9.06 -1.66
CA GLU A 242 21.28 -9.13 -1.21
C GLU A 242 22.27 -9.12 -2.37
N LYS A 243 21.93 -9.77 -3.49
CA LYS A 243 22.76 -9.81 -4.70
C LYS A 243 22.77 -8.50 -5.48
N ASP A 244 21.79 -7.64 -5.29
CA ASP A 244 21.73 -6.34 -5.94
C ASP A 244 22.45 -5.30 -5.08
N ALA A 245 23.63 -4.88 -5.50
CA ALA A 245 24.47 -3.94 -4.75
C ALA A 245 23.80 -2.58 -4.48
N ALA A 246 22.88 -2.13 -5.35
CA ALA A 246 22.16 -0.87 -5.16
C ALA A 246 21.10 -1.00 -4.05
N LEU A 247 20.38 -2.11 -4.01
CA LEU A 247 19.38 -2.39 -2.98
C LEU A 247 20.03 -2.74 -1.64
N ALA A 248 21.07 -3.60 -1.64
CA ALA A 248 21.79 -3.99 -0.43
C ALA A 248 22.40 -2.81 0.35
N ARG A 249 22.73 -1.72 -0.36
CA ARG A 249 23.23 -0.48 0.26
C ARG A 249 22.13 0.40 0.85
N ARG A 250 20.87 0.15 0.55
CA ARG A 250 19.72 0.97 0.96
C ARG A 250 18.82 0.29 1.96
N PHE A 251 18.78 -1.04 1.89
CA PHE A 251 17.97 -1.85 2.78
C PHE A 251 18.79 -2.43 3.96
N GLN A 252 18.15 -2.54 5.11
CA GLN A 252 18.70 -3.14 6.31
C GLN A 252 17.80 -4.30 6.73
N PRO A 253 18.32 -5.55 6.80
CA PRO A 253 17.54 -6.68 7.28
C PRO A 253 17.16 -6.54 8.75
N VAL A 254 15.92 -6.89 9.06
CA VAL A 254 15.34 -7.08 10.39
C VAL A 254 14.76 -8.48 10.40
N MET A 255 15.37 -9.37 11.19
CA MET A 255 14.92 -10.77 11.28
C MET A 255 13.67 -10.83 12.14
N ILE A 256 12.69 -11.59 11.66
CA ILE A 256 11.43 -11.88 12.34
C ILE A 256 11.39 -13.39 12.55
N GLU A 257 11.52 -13.78 13.79
CA GLU A 257 11.50 -15.19 14.17
C GLU A 257 10.07 -15.69 14.38
N GLU A 258 9.89 -16.98 14.25
CA GLU A 258 8.61 -17.63 14.63
C GLU A 258 8.40 -17.45 16.14
N PRO A 259 7.23 -16.94 16.59
CA PRO A 259 6.96 -16.82 18.01
C PRO A 259 6.89 -18.18 18.68
N THR A 260 7.19 -18.23 19.97
CA THR A 260 7.04 -19.43 20.78
C THR A 260 5.55 -19.80 20.96
N VAL A 261 5.28 -21.00 21.46
CA VAL A 261 3.90 -21.40 21.80
C VAL A 261 3.31 -20.46 22.86
N GLU A 262 4.09 -20.04 23.83
CA GLU A 262 3.70 -19.10 24.90
C GLU A 262 3.36 -17.73 24.36
N ASP A 263 4.19 -17.21 23.43
CA ASP A 263 3.94 -15.93 22.75
C ASP A 263 2.67 -16.06 21.90
N THR A 264 2.50 -17.17 21.20
CA THR A 264 1.31 -17.44 20.37
C THR A 264 0.04 -17.47 21.21
N ILE A 265 0.05 -18.09 22.38
CA ILE A 265 -1.10 -18.09 23.32
C ILE A 265 -1.44 -16.63 23.70
N SER A 266 -0.43 -15.81 23.96
CA SER A 266 -0.62 -14.40 24.28
C SER A 266 -1.21 -13.62 23.11
N ILE A 267 -0.77 -13.90 21.89
CA ILE A 267 -1.33 -13.33 20.66
C ILE A 267 -2.79 -13.74 20.51
N LEU A 268 -3.11 -15.02 20.60
CA LEU A 268 -4.48 -15.52 20.48
C LEU A 268 -5.42 -14.90 21.53
N ARG A 269 -4.97 -14.72 22.77
CA ARG A 269 -5.72 -14.03 23.82
C ARG A 269 -6.03 -12.58 23.43
N GLY A 270 -5.09 -11.89 22.80
CA GLY A 270 -5.28 -10.51 22.39
C GLY A 270 -6.24 -10.30 21.23
N ILE A 271 -6.35 -11.27 20.32
CA ILE A 271 -7.26 -11.20 19.17
C ILE A 271 -8.60 -11.91 19.40
N LYS A 272 -8.71 -12.70 20.46
CA LYS A 272 -9.85 -13.54 20.82
C LYS A 272 -11.20 -12.82 20.67
N GLU A 273 -11.33 -11.63 21.27
CA GLU A 273 -12.59 -10.89 21.30
C GLU A 273 -13.16 -10.60 19.91
N LYS A 274 -12.29 -10.35 18.94
CA LYS A 274 -12.70 -10.11 17.55
C LYS A 274 -13.25 -11.37 16.88
N TYR A 275 -12.63 -12.52 17.14
CA TYR A 275 -13.10 -13.80 16.64
C TYR A 275 -14.42 -14.22 17.31
N GLU A 276 -14.54 -14.04 18.62
CA GLU A 276 -15.81 -14.24 19.34
C GLU A 276 -16.96 -13.39 18.78
N LEU A 277 -16.65 -12.12 18.46
CA LEU A 277 -17.64 -11.20 17.87
C LEU A 277 -18.00 -11.62 16.43
N HIS A 278 -17.01 -12.06 15.65
CA HIS A 278 -17.22 -12.46 14.25
C HIS A 278 -18.09 -13.72 14.15
N HIS A 279 -17.77 -14.75 14.92
CA HIS A 279 -18.47 -16.03 14.90
C HIS A 279 -19.71 -16.08 15.80
N GLY A 280 -19.90 -15.09 16.69
CA GLY A 280 -21.03 -15.04 17.62
C GLY A 280 -20.98 -16.08 18.72
N ILE A 281 -19.80 -16.57 19.07
CA ILE A 281 -19.54 -17.60 20.07
C ILE A 281 -18.61 -17.09 21.17
N ARG A 282 -18.38 -17.91 22.20
CA ARG A 282 -17.33 -17.71 23.18
C ARG A 282 -16.23 -18.76 23.02
N ILE A 283 -14.99 -18.30 22.99
CA ILE A 283 -13.80 -19.15 22.90
C ILE A 283 -13.20 -19.23 24.30
N SER A 284 -13.00 -20.42 24.83
CA SER A 284 -12.39 -20.60 26.16
C SER A 284 -10.86 -20.41 26.10
N ASP A 285 -10.24 -20.06 27.24
CA ASP A 285 -8.78 -19.95 27.29
C ASP A 285 -8.09 -21.29 27.00
N SER A 286 -8.71 -22.42 27.40
CA SER A 286 -8.20 -23.74 27.11
C SER A 286 -8.16 -24.07 25.61
N GLU A 287 -9.10 -23.56 24.84
CA GLU A 287 -9.12 -23.70 23.36
C GLU A 287 -7.98 -22.95 22.71
N LEU A 288 -7.69 -21.73 23.16
CA LEU A 288 -6.54 -20.94 22.67
C LEU A 288 -5.21 -21.65 22.95
N VAL A 289 -5.05 -22.16 24.18
CA VAL A 289 -3.86 -22.95 24.57
C VAL A 289 -3.73 -24.19 23.70
N GLN A 290 -4.82 -24.93 23.49
CA GLN A 290 -4.80 -26.12 22.63
C GLN A 290 -4.54 -25.76 21.16
N ALA A 291 -5.11 -24.69 20.63
CA ALA A 291 -4.85 -24.23 19.26
C ALA A 291 -3.35 -23.96 19.04
N ALA A 292 -2.69 -23.26 19.95
CA ALA A 292 -1.26 -23.02 19.88
C ALA A 292 -0.43 -24.33 19.97
N ILE A 293 -0.69 -25.17 20.96
CA ILE A 293 0.07 -26.40 21.18
C ILE A 293 -0.14 -27.42 20.05
N LEU A 294 -1.38 -27.65 19.62
CA LEU A 294 -1.69 -28.65 18.60
C LEU A 294 -1.23 -28.20 17.22
N SER A 295 -1.37 -26.90 16.87
CA SER A 295 -0.87 -26.39 15.61
C SER A 295 0.66 -26.48 15.53
N ASP A 296 1.37 -26.17 16.61
CA ASP A 296 2.82 -26.32 16.67
C ASP A 296 3.24 -27.78 16.49
N ARG A 297 2.59 -28.69 17.17
CA ARG A 297 2.94 -30.13 17.17
C ARG A 297 2.59 -30.86 15.88
N TYR A 298 1.47 -30.54 15.24
CA TYR A 298 0.91 -31.35 14.15
C TYR A 298 0.90 -30.66 12.79
N ILE A 299 1.04 -29.33 12.72
CA ILE A 299 1.10 -28.58 11.47
C ILE A 299 2.54 -28.13 11.22
N SER A 300 3.31 -28.98 10.51
CA SER A 300 4.74 -28.76 10.27
C SER A 300 5.08 -27.89 9.06
N GLU A 301 4.14 -27.72 8.12
CA GLU A 301 4.37 -26.99 6.87
C GLU A 301 4.07 -25.48 6.98
N ARG A 302 3.59 -25.02 8.13
CA ARG A 302 3.21 -23.63 8.41
C ARG A 302 3.81 -23.17 9.73
N PHE A 303 3.85 -21.87 9.93
CA PHE A 303 4.50 -21.24 11.08
C PHE A 303 3.49 -20.59 12.04
N LEU A 304 3.87 -20.50 13.31
CA LEU A 304 3.16 -19.71 14.30
C LEU A 304 3.38 -18.20 14.01
N PRO A 305 2.42 -17.33 14.33
CA PRO A 305 1.11 -17.65 14.97
C PRO A 305 0.02 -18.03 13.95
N ASP A 306 0.26 -17.88 12.66
CA ASP A 306 -0.73 -18.03 11.59
C ASP A 306 -1.46 -19.38 11.64
N LYS A 307 -0.73 -20.49 11.74
CA LYS A 307 -1.32 -21.82 11.85
C LYS A 307 -2.20 -22.03 13.10
N ALA A 308 -1.92 -21.31 14.19
CA ALA A 308 -2.73 -21.38 15.40
C ALA A 308 -3.98 -20.50 15.30
N ILE A 309 -3.85 -19.34 14.64
CA ILE A 309 -4.98 -18.45 14.34
C ILE A 309 -5.97 -19.18 13.43
N ASP A 310 -5.49 -19.78 12.35
CA ASP A 310 -6.35 -20.55 11.44
C ASP A 310 -7.04 -21.71 12.12
N LEU A 311 -6.33 -22.44 13.00
CA LEU A 311 -6.94 -23.56 13.74
C LEU A 311 -8.04 -23.06 14.68
N MET A 312 -7.85 -21.91 15.32
CA MET A 312 -8.86 -21.28 16.16
C MET A 312 -10.07 -20.81 15.33
N ASP A 313 -9.82 -20.17 14.20
CA ASP A 313 -10.84 -19.63 13.30
C ASP A 313 -11.70 -20.73 12.66
N GLU A 314 -11.07 -21.81 12.22
CA GLU A 314 -11.75 -22.99 11.63
C GLU A 314 -12.57 -23.79 12.66
N ALA A 315 -12.15 -23.78 13.93
CA ALA A 315 -12.83 -24.47 14.99
C ALA A 315 -14.02 -23.67 15.58
N ALA A 316 -14.09 -22.38 15.31
CA ALA A 316 -15.11 -21.48 15.82
C ALA A 316 -16.34 -21.43 14.92
#